data_27737acb65425cef79437a5d0ec65850
#
_entry.id   27737acb65425cef79437a5d0ec65850
#
_cell.length_a   1.000
_cell.length_b   1.000
_cell.length_c   1.000
_cell.angle_alpha   90.00
_cell.angle_beta   90.00
_cell.angle_gamma   90.00
#
_symmetry.space_group_name_H-M   'P 1'
#
loop_
_entity.id
_entity.type
_entity.pdbx_description
1 polymer ?
#
loop_
_entity_poly.entity_id
_entity_poly.type
_entity_poly.pdbx_seq_one_letter_code
_entity_poly.pdbx_strand_id
1 'polypeptide(L)'
;MTLCTGNAARSVMAGAILREHVPGLHVTTSGTHVIEGMPMSWRTRDAIASLDVPVPDHRSRQATVQELDHADLVIALAGEHVNWMRRVHPQAAKHTATLKRLARDLPPGPGPLWARLEPLHLHEVLLEPWEDVIDPAGGDADVFVDCAREIADLLHELIPRL
;
A
#
# COMPACT_ATOMS: atom_id res chain seq x y z
N MET A 1 6.38 1.88 3.03
CA MET A 1 5.80 2.63 1.88
C MET A 1 4.54 1.95 1.40
N THR A 2 3.52 2.70 0.91
CA THR A 2 2.35 2.13 0.21
C THR A 2 2.38 2.53 -1.27
N LEU A 3 2.08 1.59 -2.18
CA LEU A 3 2.27 1.74 -3.63
C LEU A 3 1.01 1.33 -4.41
N CYS A 4 0.55 2.20 -5.33
CA CYS A 4 -0.48 1.88 -6.32
C CYS A 4 -0.09 2.46 -7.69
N THR A 5 -1.00 2.50 -8.67
CA THR A 5 -0.68 3.03 -10.00
C THR A 5 -0.49 4.56 -9.96
N GLY A 6 -1.55 5.31 -9.65
CA GLY A 6 -1.58 6.76 -9.77
C GLY A 6 -1.27 7.56 -8.51
N ASN A 7 -1.04 6.91 -7.36
CA ASN A 7 -0.89 7.56 -6.05
C ASN A 7 -2.02 8.57 -5.75
N ALA A 8 -3.26 8.23 -6.08
CA ALA A 8 -4.40 9.13 -5.97
C ALA A 8 -5.56 8.60 -5.10
N ALA A 9 -5.62 7.27 -4.88
CA ALA A 9 -6.67 6.62 -4.09
C ALA A 9 -6.07 5.54 -3.17
N ARG A 10 -5.93 4.29 -3.62
CA ARG A 10 -5.58 3.12 -2.80
C ARG A 10 -4.37 3.32 -1.89
N SER A 11 -3.23 3.73 -2.42
CA SER A 11 -2.01 3.97 -1.63
C SER A 11 -2.16 5.13 -0.65
N VAL A 12 -2.96 6.15 -1.00
CA VAL A 12 -3.24 7.30 -0.12
C VAL A 12 -4.10 6.88 1.05
N MET A 13 -5.18 6.10 0.81
CA MET A 13 -6.04 5.51 1.84
C MET A 13 -5.22 4.66 2.80
N ALA A 14 -4.45 3.70 2.27
CA ALA A 14 -3.59 2.84 3.08
C ALA A 14 -2.57 3.63 3.90
N GLY A 15 -1.94 4.63 3.31
CA GLY A 15 -0.98 5.48 4.01
C GLY A 15 -1.61 6.34 5.10
N ALA A 16 -2.83 6.85 4.91
CA ALA A 16 -3.56 7.61 5.92
C ALA A 16 -3.90 6.73 7.13
N ILE A 17 -4.43 5.53 6.88
CA ILE A 17 -4.80 4.57 7.92
C ILE A 17 -3.56 4.13 8.74
N LEU A 18 -2.45 3.81 8.07
CA LEU A 18 -1.21 3.44 8.75
C LEU A 18 -0.66 4.55 9.65
N ARG A 19 -0.68 5.80 9.19
CA ARG A 19 -0.21 6.94 10.01
C ARG A 19 -1.06 7.15 11.26
N GLU A 20 -2.37 6.94 11.16
CA GLU A 20 -3.29 7.08 12.28
C GLU A 20 -3.10 5.96 13.30
N HIS A 21 -3.01 4.72 12.85
CA HIS A 21 -3.06 3.56 13.73
C HIS A 21 -1.68 3.05 14.20
N VAL A 22 -0.58 3.53 13.61
CA VAL A 22 0.79 3.11 13.99
C VAL A 22 1.66 4.33 14.29
N PRO A 23 1.53 4.92 15.49
CA PRO A 23 2.35 6.06 15.88
C PRO A 23 3.85 5.73 15.81
N GLY A 24 4.62 6.62 15.20
CA GLY A 24 6.06 6.45 15.03
C GLY A 24 6.49 5.70 13.76
N LEU A 25 5.57 5.11 13.01
CA LEU A 25 5.88 4.53 11.71
C LEU A 25 6.09 5.63 10.66
N HIS A 26 7.24 5.62 9.99
CA HIS A 26 7.48 6.51 8.85
C HIS A 26 6.78 5.98 7.59
N VAL A 27 5.65 6.58 7.24
CA VAL A 27 4.81 6.14 6.12
C VAL A 27 4.92 7.08 4.93
N THR A 28 5.39 6.58 3.80
CA THR A 28 5.38 7.25 2.50
C THR A 28 4.38 6.59 1.56
N THR A 29 3.84 7.37 0.61
CA THR A 29 2.91 6.86 -0.42
C THR A 29 3.42 7.29 -1.79
N SER A 30 3.40 6.39 -2.77
CA SER A 30 3.89 6.69 -4.13
C SER A 30 3.12 5.88 -5.17
N GLY A 31 3.35 6.18 -6.45
CA GLY A 31 2.74 5.44 -7.55
C GLY A 31 3.75 4.94 -8.56
N THR A 32 3.32 3.98 -9.38
CA THR A 32 4.12 3.39 -10.46
C THR A 32 4.02 4.19 -11.76
N HIS A 33 2.89 4.90 -11.98
CA HIS A 33 2.62 5.75 -13.14
C HIS A 33 1.78 6.94 -12.70
N VAL A 34 2.41 8.07 -12.45
CA VAL A 34 1.80 9.22 -11.78
C VAL A 34 1.80 10.46 -12.67
N ILE A 35 0.72 11.23 -12.59
CA ILE A 35 0.74 12.65 -12.97
C ILE A 35 1.16 13.41 -11.72
N GLU A 36 2.40 13.87 -11.70
CA GLU A 36 3.00 14.54 -10.55
C GLU A 36 2.19 15.75 -10.06
N GLY A 37 2.09 15.90 -8.75
CA GLY A 37 1.48 17.05 -8.10
C GLY A 37 -0.05 17.08 -8.12
N MET A 38 -0.70 16.07 -8.69
CA MET A 38 -2.18 16.01 -8.71
C MET A 38 -2.74 15.81 -7.30
N PRO A 39 -3.76 16.59 -6.91
CA PRO A 39 -4.45 16.35 -5.65
C PRO A 39 -5.28 15.07 -5.71
N MET A 40 -5.52 14.44 -4.56
CA MET A 40 -6.49 13.36 -4.50
C MET A 40 -7.90 13.87 -4.83
N SER A 41 -8.75 12.99 -5.36
CA SER A 41 -10.15 13.32 -5.67
C SER A 41 -10.97 13.54 -4.40
N TRP A 42 -12.10 14.25 -4.54
CA TRP A 42 -13.06 14.39 -3.43
C TRP A 42 -13.58 13.02 -2.96
N ARG A 43 -13.77 12.04 -3.86
CA ARG A 43 -14.18 10.66 -3.50
C ARG A 43 -13.16 9.98 -2.59
N THR A 44 -11.87 10.15 -2.85
CA THR A 44 -10.80 9.63 -1.99
C THR A 44 -10.82 10.31 -0.62
N ARG A 45 -11.02 11.64 -0.59
CA ARG A 45 -11.11 12.41 0.67
C ARG A 45 -12.27 11.94 1.53
N ASP A 46 -13.46 11.80 0.94
CA ASP A 46 -14.68 11.40 1.63
C ASP A 46 -14.57 9.93 2.11
N ALA A 47 -13.97 9.05 1.32
CA ALA A 47 -13.72 7.67 1.71
C ALA A 47 -12.78 7.57 2.93
N ILE A 48 -11.70 8.35 2.98
CA ILE A 48 -10.81 8.41 4.16
C ILE A 48 -11.56 8.98 5.36
N ALA A 49 -12.30 10.08 5.17
CA ALA A 49 -13.07 10.72 6.24
C ALA A 49 -14.16 9.79 6.81
N SER A 50 -14.75 8.91 5.99
CA SER A 50 -15.76 7.94 6.43
C SER A 50 -15.25 6.87 7.40
N LEU A 51 -13.93 6.76 7.53
CA LEU A 51 -13.25 5.86 8.48
C LEU A 51 -12.81 6.57 9.77
N ASP A 52 -13.22 7.83 9.97
CA ASP A 52 -12.75 8.68 11.08
C ASP A 52 -11.22 8.87 11.10
N VAL A 53 -10.57 8.73 9.94
CA VAL A 53 -9.13 8.92 9.74
C VAL A 53 -8.86 10.34 9.23
N PRO A 54 -7.86 11.06 9.78
CA PRO A 54 -7.48 12.38 9.30
C PRO A 54 -7.11 12.36 7.81
N VAL A 55 -7.74 13.25 7.05
CA VAL A 55 -7.50 13.37 5.60
C VAL A 55 -6.19 14.12 5.38
N PRO A 56 -5.16 13.50 4.77
CA PRO A 56 -3.88 14.17 4.55
C PRO A 56 -3.96 15.24 3.47
N ASP A 57 -3.14 16.29 3.57
CA ASP A 57 -2.81 17.11 2.41
C ASP A 57 -1.89 16.28 1.50
N HIS A 58 -2.43 15.86 0.36
CA HIS A 58 -1.77 14.90 -0.52
C HIS A 58 -1.60 15.45 -1.93
N ARG A 59 -0.41 15.19 -2.48
CA ARG A 59 -0.07 15.35 -3.89
C ARG A 59 0.53 14.07 -4.42
N SER A 60 0.01 13.61 -5.56
CA SER A 60 0.49 12.40 -6.22
C SER A 60 1.96 12.52 -6.61
N ARG A 61 2.74 11.46 -6.39
CA ARG A 61 4.16 11.44 -6.69
C ARG A 61 4.62 10.06 -7.15
N GLN A 62 5.57 10.06 -8.09
CA GLN A 62 6.20 8.86 -8.62
C GLN A 62 7.10 8.23 -7.55
N ALA A 63 7.11 6.90 -7.48
CA ALA A 63 8.08 6.19 -6.67
C ALA A 63 9.50 6.41 -7.21
N THR A 64 10.43 6.77 -6.34
CA THR A 64 11.84 7.00 -6.70
C THR A 64 12.72 5.85 -6.22
N VAL A 65 13.86 5.64 -6.91
CA VAL A 65 14.87 4.65 -6.53
C VAL A 65 15.28 4.83 -5.08
N GLN A 66 15.60 6.06 -4.69
CA GLN A 66 16.06 6.38 -3.36
C GLN A 66 15.04 6.00 -2.27
N GLU A 67 13.75 6.23 -2.50
CA GLU A 67 12.71 5.89 -1.53
C GLU A 67 12.52 4.38 -1.42
N LEU A 68 12.61 3.67 -2.55
CA LEU A 68 12.46 2.22 -2.60
C LEU A 68 13.63 1.51 -1.92
N ASP A 69 14.85 2.02 -2.07
CA ASP A 69 16.06 1.49 -1.43
C ASP A 69 16.05 1.67 0.10
N HIS A 70 15.36 2.71 0.60
CA HIS A 70 15.26 3.00 2.03
C HIS A 70 13.99 2.45 2.70
N ALA A 71 13.08 1.86 1.95
CA ALA A 71 11.86 1.30 2.50
C ALA A 71 12.11 -0.07 3.13
N ASP A 72 11.79 -0.25 4.40
CA ASP A 72 11.82 -1.56 5.06
C ASP A 72 10.74 -2.50 4.51
N LEU A 73 9.62 -1.94 4.03
CA LEU A 73 8.50 -2.68 3.45
C LEU A 73 7.78 -1.80 2.42
N VAL A 74 7.48 -2.38 1.26
CA VAL A 74 6.59 -1.80 0.25
C VAL A 74 5.30 -2.62 0.18
N ILE A 75 4.19 -2.00 0.59
CA ILE A 75 2.85 -2.56 0.54
C ILE A 75 2.21 -2.16 -0.78
N ALA A 76 2.14 -3.08 -1.71
CA ALA A 76 1.51 -2.91 -3.02
C ALA A 76 0.00 -3.18 -2.93
N LEU A 77 -0.82 -2.41 -3.63
CA LEU A 77 -2.28 -2.56 -3.58
C LEU A 77 -2.85 -3.50 -4.67
N ALA A 78 -1.97 -4.03 -5.54
CA ALA A 78 -2.31 -5.04 -6.54
C ALA A 78 -1.05 -5.75 -7.04
N GLY A 79 -1.22 -6.93 -7.66
CA GLY A 79 -0.11 -7.71 -8.21
C GLY A 79 0.65 -6.99 -9.32
N GLU A 80 -0.02 -6.13 -10.11
CA GLU A 80 0.64 -5.32 -11.14
C GLU A 80 1.74 -4.41 -10.57
N HIS A 81 1.56 -3.86 -9.36
CA HIS A 81 2.54 -3.02 -8.70
C HIS A 81 3.77 -3.83 -8.24
N VAL A 82 3.56 -5.07 -7.77
CA VAL A 82 4.65 -6.00 -7.46
C VAL A 82 5.41 -6.38 -8.73
N ASN A 83 4.71 -6.66 -9.82
CA ASN A 83 5.35 -6.95 -11.11
C ASN A 83 6.13 -5.76 -11.65
N TRP A 84 5.61 -4.54 -11.48
CA TRP A 84 6.35 -3.33 -11.80
C TRP A 84 7.63 -3.24 -10.97
N MET A 85 7.55 -3.48 -9.66
CA MET A 85 8.69 -3.48 -8.75
C MET A 85 9.77 -4.49 -9.18
N ARG A 86 9.37 -5.73 -9.45
CA ARG A 86 10.29 -6.79 -9.90
C ARG A 86 11.06 -6.43 -11.17
N ARG A 87 10.40 -5.71 -12.09
CA ARG A 87 10.99 -5.30 -13.36
C ARG A 87 11.88 -4.07 -13.25
N VAL A 88 11.45 -3.06 -12.49
CA VAL A 88 12.10 -1.74 -12.43
C VAL A 88 13.06 -1.64 -11.24
N HIS A 89 12.78 -2.36 -10.15
CA HIS A 89 13.51 -2.28 -8.89
C HIS A 89 13.66 -3.65 -8.20
N PRO A 90 14.41 -4.60 -8.83
CA PRO A 90 14.50 -5.98 -8.31
C PRO A 90 14.98 -6.08 -6.86
N GLN A 91 15.81 -5.14 -6.41
CA GLN A 91 16.30 -5.17 -5.02
C GLN A 91 15.17 -4.91 -4.01
N ALA A 92 14.29 -3.96 -4.30
CA ALA A 92 13.14 -3.66 -3.46
C ALA A 92 12.03 -4.74 -3.55
N ALA A 93 12.04 -5.57 -4.59
CA ALA A 93 11.08 -6.65 -4.74
C ALA A 93 11.15 -7.69 -3.60
N LYS A 94 12.28 -7.82 -2.91
CA LYS A 94 12.48 -8.75 -1.79
C LYS A 94 11.64 -8.38 -0.55
N HIS A 95 11.30 -7.10 -0.40
CA HIS A 95 10.47 -6.57 0.68
C HIS A 95 9.20 -5.88 0.15
N THR A 96 8.75 -6.31 -1.04
CA THR A 96 7.51 -5.84 -1.66
C THR A 96 6.51 -6.98 -1.80
N ALA A 97 5.31 -6.79 -1.25
CA ALA A 97 4.19 -7.71 -1.46
C ALA A 97 2.86 -6.95 -1.52
N THR A 98 1.83 -7.64 -2.00
CA THR A 98 0.47 -7.09 -1.94
C THR A 98 -0.04 -7.01 -0.50
N LEU A 99 -0.91 -6.05 -0.22
CA LEU A 99 -1.53 -5.89 1.10
C LEU A 99 -2.22 -7.18 1.55
N LYS A 100 -2.99 -7.81 0.67
CA LYS A 100 -3.70 -9.07 0.97
C LYS A 100 -2.75 -10.22 1.30
N ARG A 101 -1.65 -10.35 0.55
CA ARG A 101 -0.63 -11.35 0.85
C ARG A 101 0.05 -11.10 2.20
N LEU A 102 0.41 -9.87 2.51
CA LEU A 102 1.02 -9.53 3.80
C LEU A 102 0.07 -9.80 4.96
N ALA A 103 -1.19 -9.43 4.85
CA ALA A 103 -2.20 -9.70 5.88
C ALA A 103 -2.37 -11.21 6.12
N ARG A 104 -2.28 -12.03 5.07
CA ARG A 104 -2.40 -13.48 5.17
C ARG A 104 -1.11 -14.16 5.66
N ASP A 105 0.03 -13.85 5.03
CA ASP A 105 1.24 -14.69 5.07
C ASP A 105 2.34 -14.14 6.00
N LEU A 106 2.36 -12.84 6.34
CA LEU A 106 3.37 -12.31 7.25
C LEU A 106 3.18 -12.93 8.65
N PRO A 107 4.13 -13.73 9.15
CA PRO A 107 3.97 -14.35 10.45
C PRO A 107 4.02 -13.30 11.57
N PRO A 108 3.15 -13.39 12.59
CA PRO A 108 3.30 -12.59 13.80
C PRO A 108 4.52 -13.05 14.58
N GLY A 109 5.05 -12.21 15.44
CA GLY A 109 6.08 -12.64 16.39
C GLY A 109 7.14 -11.57 16.65
N PRO A 110 7.98 -11.84 17.66
CA PRO A 110 9.10 -10.98 17.99
C PRO A 110 10.20 -11.08 16.92
N GLY A 111 10.94 -10.03 16.79
CA GLY A 111 12.08 -9.96 15.88
C GLY A 111 11.90 -8.91 14.78
N PRO A 112 12.98 -8.60 14.08
CA PRO A 112 12.94 -7.55 13.07
C PRO A 112 12.10 -7.99 11.87
N LEU A 113 11.42 -7.01 11.25
CA LEU A 113 10.51 -7.25 10.13
C LEU A 113 11.20 -8.00 8.98
N TRP A 114 12.43 -7.62 8.61
CA TRP A 114 13.17 -8.26 7.53
C TRP A 114 13.35 -9.78 7.73
N ALA A 115 13.59 -10.25 8.97
CA ALA A 115 13.76 -11.67 9.26
C ALA A 115 12.44 -12.46 9.13
N ARG A 116 11.29 -11.80 9.26
CA ARG A 116 9.97 -12.39 9.05
C ARG A 116 9.53 -12.34 7.60
N LEU A 117 10.05 -11.38 6.80
CA LEU A 117 9.81 -11.27 5.36
C LEU A 117 10.67 -12.26 4.55
N GLU A 118 11.91 -12.50 4.96
CA GLU A 118 12.87 -13.33 4.23
C GLU A 118 12.33 -14.72 3.84
N PRO A 119 11.70 -15.50 4.74
CA PRO A 119 11.17 -16.82 4.41
C PRO A 119 10.00 -16.81 3.41
N LEU A 120 9.39 -15.64 3.16
CA LEU A 120 8.26 -15.53 2.24
C LEU A 120 8.71 -15.49 0.77
N HIS A 121 10.00 -15.31 0.48
CA HIS A 121 10.55 -15.27 -0.88
C HIS A 121 9.76 -14.35 -1.85
N LEU A 122 9.36 -13.17 -1.37
CA LEU A 122 8.39 -12.27 -2.02
C LEU A 122 8.72 -11.91 -3.47
N HIS A 123 10.00 -11.89 -3.83
CA HIS A 123 10.45 -11.59 -5.19
C HIS A 123 10.18 -12.72 -6.19
N GLU A 124 9.94 -13.95 -5.73
CA GLU A 124 9.73 -15.15 -6.53
C GLU A 124 8.28 -15.66 -6.50
N VAL A 125 7.51 -15.22 -5.51
CA VAL A 125 6.14 -15.69 -5.31
C VAL A 125 5.29 -15.48 -6.56
N LEU A 126 4.53 -16.50 -6.96
CA LEU A 126 3.51 -16.38 -7.99
C LEU A 126 2.37 -15.50 -7.50
N LEU A 127 2.09 -14.45 -8.26
CA LEU A 127 0.99 -13.53 -7.95
C LEU A 127 -0.33 -14.11 -8.47
N GLU A 128 -1.37 -13.97 -7.66
CA GLU A 128 -2.69 -14.53 -7.94
C GLU A 128 -3.77 -13.42 -7.95
N PRO A 129 -4.87 -13.58 -8.71
CA PRO A 129 -5.90 -12.53 -8.83
C PRO A 129 -6.56 -12.10 -7.51
N TRP A 130 -6.60 -13.00 -6.49
CA TRP A 130 -7.17 -12.67 -5.19
C TRP A 130 -6.38 -11.61 -4.42
N GLU A 131 -5.13 -11.36 -4.80
CA GLU A 131 -4.24 -10.42 -4.11
C GLU A 131 -4.55 -8.94 -4.39
N ASP A 132 -5.36 -8.67 -5.40
CA ASP A 132 -5.66 -7.30 -5.79
C ASP A 132 -6.71 -6.66 -4.86
N VAL A 133 -6.40 -5.49 -4.34
CA VAL A 133 -7.41 -4.56 -3.84
C VAL A 133 -8.07 -3.90 -5.05
N ILE A 134 -9.39 -3.97 -5.12
CA ILE A 134 -10.16 -3.43 -6.26
C ILE A 134 -9.82 -1.96 -6.50
N ASP A 135 -9.54 -1.60 -7.76
CA ASP A 135 -9.31 -0.21 -8.12
C ASP A 135 -10.63 0.56 -8.17
N PRO A 136 -10.83 1.59 -7.32
CA PRO A 136 -12.05 2.37 -7.34
C PRO A 136 -12.12 3.37 -8.51
N ALA A 137 -11.04 3.49 -9.31
CA ALA A 137 -10.98 4.46 -10.41
C ALA A 137 -12.11 4.23 -11.42
N GLY A 138 -12.84 5.30 -11.74
CA GLY A 138 -14.02 5.24 -12.60
C GLY A 138 -15.33 4.88 -11.92
N GLY A 139 -15.29 4.45 -10.64
CA GLY A 139 -16.48 4.15 -9.85
C GLY A 139 -17.11 5.37 -9.18
N ASP A 140 -18.31 5.17 -8.65
CA ASP A 140 -19.01 6.15 -7.82
C ASP A 140 -18.41 6.27 -6.41
N ALA A 141 -18.93 7.21 -5.59
CA ALA A 141 -18.41 7.45 -4.24
C ALA A 141 -18.44 6.20 -3.36
N ASP A 142 -19.49 5.39 -3.45
CA ASP A 142 -19.63 4.16 -2.66
C ASP A 142 -18.52 3.15 -2.95
N VAL A 143 -18.07 3.04 -4.21
CA VAL A 143 -16.94 2.16 -4.58
C VAL A 143 -15.65 2.60 -3.91
N PHE A 144 -15.43 3.91 -3.74
CA PHE A 144 -14.28 4.45 -3.01
C PHE A 144 -14.38 4.15 -1.51
N VAL A 145 -15.56 4.25 -0.93
CA VAL A 145 -15.81 3.92 0.49
C VAL A 145 -15.58 2.43 0.74
N ASP A 146 -16.09 1.56 -0.14
CA ASP A 146 -15.90 0.11 -0.01
C ASP A 146 -14.42 -0.28 -0.16
N CYS A 147 -13.71 0.35 -1.10
CA CYS A 147 -12.25 0.18 -1.24
C CYS A 147 -11.50 0.62 0.03
N ALA A 148 -11.88 1.75 0.63
CA ALA A 148 -11.27 2.23 1.87
C ALA A 148 -11.53 1.30 3.04
N ARG A 149 -12.72 0.72 3.16
CA ARG A 149 -13.07 -0.29 4.17
C ARG A 149 -12.28 -1.57 3.98
N GLU A 150 -12.21 -2.10 2.75
CA GLU A 150 -11.39 -3.28 2.44
C GLU A 150 -9.93 -3.07 2.86
N ILE A 151 -9.35 -1.91 2.54
CA ILE A 151 -7.98 -1.55 2.94
C ILE A 151 -7.85 -1.46 4.47
N ALA A 152 -8.83 -0.87 5.15
CA ALA A 152 -8.82 -0.75 6.61
C ALA A 152 -8.87 -2.12 7.29
N ASP A 153 -9.74 -3.02 6.85
CA ASP A 153 -9.87 -4.37 7.38
C ASP A 153 -8.56 -5.15 7.21
N LEU A 154 -7.95 -5.11 6.02
CA LEU A 154 -6.68 -5.76 5.74
C LEU A 154 -5.52 -5.17 6.56
N LEU A 155 -5.49 -3.87 6.76
CA LEU A 155 -4.49 -3.22 7.61
C LEU A 155 -4.71 -3.53 9.08
N HIS A 156 -5.95 -3.68 9.53
CA HIS A 156 -6.26 -4.12 10.90
C HIS A 156 -5.69 -5.51 11.19
N GLU A 157 -5.70 -6.41 10.21
CA GLU A 157 -5.06 -7.74 10.32
C GLU A 157 -3.53 -7.66 10.25
N LEU A 158 -2.99 -6.74 9.45
CA LEU A 158 -1.54 -6.62 9.21
C LEU A 158 -0.81 -5.87 10.33
N ILE A 159 -1.37 -4.77 10.86
CA ILE A 159 -0.72 -3.88 11.84
C ILE A 159 -0.14 -4.63 13.04
N PRO A 160 -0.83 -5.60 13.67
CA PRO A 160 -0.25 -6.36 14.79
C PRO A 160 0.98 -7.19 14.42
N ARG A 161 1.28 -7.30 13.13
CA ARG A 161 2.41 -8.04 12.58
C ARG A 161 3.54 -7.12 12.08
N LEU A 162 3.38 -5.80 12.11
CA LEU A 162 4.42 -4.84 11.76
C LEU A 162 5.27 -4.50 12.97
#